data_1f47b388aee1175acf61ddb0433b3f7a
#
_entry.id   1f47b388aee1175acf61ddb0433b3f7a
#
_cell.length_a   1.000
_cell.length_b   1.000
_cell.length_c   1.000
_cell.angle_alpha   90.00
_cell.angle_beta   90.00
_cell.angle_gamma   90.00
#
_symmetry.space_group_name_H-M   'P 1'
#
loop_
_entity.id
_entity.type
_entity.pdbx_description
1 polymer ?
#
loop_
_entity_poly.entity_id
_entity_poly.type
_entity_poly.pdbx_seq_one_letter_code
_entity_poly.pdbx_strand_id
1 'polypeptide(L)'
;NPKNLEFISWSGGLALELFLQKNAVKKIQICFSSLDIFGLAPLFRKTCENKSIEVIDWSALGLIKALRAGQQNIDSEIFQYPWGSDLPNKTNYCKKFKDPISKNNFAIVPSLKIDNFLLHASRADEDGNIEILGPRALDTIMAGASKQVIVTVDEVVSRDVLAREKKGSLISKNFVKAIAHVPYGAYPTSSVPYYITDYEDLKNAFLKTPLKIGTSFKKNRQFITKSNKLNSKYFKNYLSKNYRNSKNKQKITSDEIMAFALANEYDDNSLCSSGAVSPLANVSYFLAKKLHAPKLILTTMTYGHHDVSFRPMTLSFSEVLDRETCINFWGGDDSYSIYYQNGQITHEVI
;
A
#
# COMPACT_ATOMS: atom_id res chain seq x y z
N ASN A 1 6.86 -9.03 26.93
CA ASN A 1 6.94 -9.06 25.48
C ASN A 1 6.04 -10.18 24.95
N PRO A 2 5.07 -9.90 24.09
CA PRO A 2 4.26 -10.94 23.48
C PRO A 2 5.15 -11.91 22.71
N LYS A 3 4.82 -13.20 22.78
CA LYS A 3 5.49 -14.29 22.06
C LYS A 3 4.45 -15.15 21.37
N ASN A 4 4.87 -15.92 20.38
CA ASN A 4 4.02 -16.83 19.63
C ASN A 4 2.85 -16.15 18.90
N LEU A 5 3.07 -14.94 18.41
CA LEU A 5 2.08 -14.22 17.62
C LEU A 5 1.92 -14.82 16.23
N GLU A 6 0.73 -14.73 15.70
CA GLU A 6 0.45 -14.87 14.29
C GLU A 6 0.36 -13.47 13.67
N PHE A 7 1.23 -13.19 12.71
CA PHE A 7 1.26 -11.90 12.02
C PHE A 7 0.46 -11.97 10.73
N ILE A 8 -0.54 -11.11 10.60
CA ILE A 8 -1.43 -11.06 9.45
C ILE A 8 -1.36 -9.65 8.86
N SER A 9 -1.02 -9.54 7.58
CA SER A 9 -1.00 -8.27 6.87
C SER A 9 -1.03 -8.50 5.36
N TRP A 10 -1.43 -7.49 4.60
CA TRP A 10 -1.23 -7.52 3.15
C TRP A 10 0.26 -7.50 2.81
N SER A 11 0.99 -6.53 3.37
CA SER A 11 2.45 -6.43 3.24
C SER A 11 3.12 -6.51 4.60
N GLY A 12 4.21 -7.30 4.68
CA GLY A 12 4.98 -7.41 5.93
C GLY A 12 5.74 -6.13 6.29
N GLY A 13 6.44 -5.57 5.32
CA GLY A 13 7.18 -4.31 5.45
C GLY A 13 8.04 -4.20 6.72
N LEU A 14 8.23 -2.97 7.16
CA LEU A 14 9.01 -2.65 8.37
C LEU A 14 8.41 -3.24 9.64
N ALA A 15 7.08 -3.28 9.75
CA ALA A 15 6.41 -3.80 10.94
C ALA A 15 6.77 -5.27 11.19
N LEU A 16 6.70 -6.12 10.16
CA LEU A 16 7.08 -7.53 10.28
C LEU A 16 8.55 -7.68 10.69
N GLU A 17 9.46 -6.91 10.09
CA GLU A 17 10.89 -6.93 10.44
C GLU A 17 11.13 -6.68 11.94
N LEU A 18 10.39 -5.70 12.52
CA LEU A 18 10.48 -5.39 13.94
C LEU A 18 9.97 -6.54 14.84
N PHE A 19 8.87 -7.18 14.46
CA PHE A 19 8.35 -8.33 15.18
C PHE A 19 9.27 -9.54 15.09
N LEU A 20 9.85 -9.80 13.92
CA LEU A 20 10.83 -10.87 13.71
C LEU A 20 12.11 -10.63 14.51
N GLN A 21 12.61 -9.40 14.56
CA GLN A 21 13.77 -9.04 15.38
C GLN A 21 13.56 -9.33 16.87
N LYS A 22 12.32 -9.25 17.36
CA LYS A 22 11.96 -9.53 18.76
C LYS A 22 11.65 -11.01 19.00
N ASN A 23 11.76 -11.88 17.99
CA ASN A 23 11.36 -13.29 18.07
C ASN A 23 9.92 -13.44 18.61
N ALA A 24 9.02 -12.56 18.18
CA ALA A 24 7.65 -12.51 18.69
C ALA A 24 6.68 -13.37 17.85
N VAL A 25 7.04 -13.71 16.61
CA VAL A 25 6.16 -14.33 15.61
C VAL A 25 6.43 -15.83 15.50
N LYS A 26 5.37 -16.63 15.47
CA LYS A 26 5.41 -18.07 15.18
C LYS A 26 4.81 -18.46 13.82
N LYS A 27 3.96 -17.58 13.26
CA LYS A 27 3.28 -17.79 11.99
C LYS A 27 3.06 -16.45 11.28
N ILE A 28 3.21 -16.47 9.96
CA ILE A 28 3.07 -15.29 9.12
C ILE A 28 2.02 -15.59 8.04
N GLN A 29 1.08 -14.68 7.84
CA GLN A 29 0.10 -14.69 6.76
C GLN A 29 0.17 -13.37 6.01
N ILE A 30 0.73 -13.36 4.82
CA ILE A 30 0.94 -12.16 4.01
C ILE A 30 0.85 -12.46 2.50
N CYS A 31 0.70 -11.43 1.69
CA CYS A 31 0.81 -11.54 0.24
C CYS A 31 2.25 -11.33 -0.24
N PHE A 32 3.00 -10.44 0.42
CA PHE A 32 4.40 -10.17 0.11
C PHE A 32 5.10 -9.44 1.26
N SER A 33 6.42 -9.40 1.22
CA SER A 33 7.20 -8.53 2.11
C SER A 33 8.40 -7.95 1.39
N SER A 34 8.39 -6.65 1.23
CA SER A 34 9.49 -5.87 0.66
C SER A 34 9.66 -4.57 1.42
N LEU A 35 10.72 -3.87 1.09
CA LEU A 35 11.04 -2.54 1.59
C LEU A 35 11.07 -1.55 0.44
N ASP A 36 10.20 -1.74 -0.53
CA ASP A 36 10.07 -0.95 -1.75
C ASP A 36 11.44 -0.81 -2.47
N ILE A 37 11.96 0.41 -2.61
CA ILE A 37 13.23 0.69 -3.29
C ILE A 37 14.46 0.06 -2.64
N PHE A 38 14.37 -0.42 -1.41
CA PHE A 38 15.47 -1.10 -0.71
C PHE A 38 15.48 -2.61 -0.92
N GLY A 39 14.49 -3.16 -1.66
CA GLY A 39 14.41 -4.56 -2.01
C GLY A 39 13.74 -5.44 -0.95
N LEU A 40 14.17 -6.69 -0.87
CA LEU A 40 13.56 -7.67 0.02
C LEU A 40 13.85 -7.36 1.50
N ALA A 41 12.83 -7.58 2.35
CA ALA A 41 12.93 -7.46 3.78
C ALA A 41 13.90 -8.52 4.35
N PRO A 42 15.04 -8.16 4.98
CA PRO A 42 16.14 -9.08 5.23
C PRO A 42 15.83 -10.16 6.27
N LEU A 43 15.12 -9.85 7.35
CA LEU A 43 14.75 -10.86 8.36
C LEU A 43 13.66 -11.78 7.86
N PHE A 44 12.68 -11.26 7.14
CA PHE A 44 11.67 -12.08 6.49
C PHE A 44 12.29 -13.04 5.47
N ARG A 45 13.18 -12.55 4.61
CA ARG A 45 13.94 -13.38 3.67
C ARG A 45 14.67 -14.52 4.38
N LYS A 46 15.44 -14.19 5.41
CA LYS A 46 16.16 -15.20 6.22
C LYS A 46 15.21 -16.22 6.85
N THR A 47 14.04 -15.78 7.32
CA THR A 47 13.01 -16.64 7.89
C THR A 47 12.49 -17.66 6.87
N CYS A 48 12.23 -17.20 5.64
CA CYS A 48 11.77 -18.08 4.55
C CYS A 48 12.86 -19.06 4.12
N GLU A 49 14.10 -18.59 3.93
CA GLU A 49 15.24 -19.43 3.53
C GLU A 49 15.51 -20.54 4.56
N ASN A 50 15.45 -20.23 5.85
CA ASN A 50 15.68 -21.16 6.94
C ASN A 50 14.45 -21.99 7.34
N LYS A 51 13.29 -21.69 6.78
CA LYS A 51 12.00 -22.32 7.15
C LYS A 51 11.73 -22.32 8.66
N SER A 52 12.17 -21.27 9.35
CA SER A 52 12.13 -21.18 10.82
C SER A 52 10.75 -20.81 11.37
N ILE A 53 9.86 -20.30 10.52
CA ILE A 53 8.49 -19.89 10.87
C ILE A 53 7.57 -20.36 9.75
N GLU A 54 6.35 -20.76 10.08
CA GLU A 54 5.32 -21.08 9.10
C GLU A 54 4.89 -19.82 8.36
N VAL A 55 4.95 -19.84 7.03
CA VAL A 55 4.51 -18.73 6.17
C VAL A 55 3.38 -19.21 5.28
N ILE A 56 2.23 -18.55 5.36
CA ILE A 56 1.14 -18.70 4.40
C ILE A 56 1.22 -17.54 3.42
N ASP A 57 1.50 -17.89 2.18
CA ASP A 57 1.62 -16.95 1.06
C ASP A 57 0.25 -16.81 0.38
N TRP A 58 -0.43 -15.70 0.67
CA TRP A 58 -1.75 -15.38 0.16
C TRP A 58 -1.68 -14.68 -1.20
N SER A 59 -2.62 -14.99 -2.10
CA SER A 59 -2.94 -14.02 -3.14
C SER A 59 -3.66 -12.81 -2.52
N ALA A 60 -3.46 -11.61 -3.08
CA ALA A 60 -4.09 -10.40 -2.57
C ALA A 60 -5.62 -10.54 -2.47
N LEU A 61 -6.26 -11.04 -3.54
CA LEU A 61 -7.70 -11.24 -3.56
C LEU A 61 -8.15 -12.32 -2.57
N GLY A 62 -7.40 -13.40 -2.40
CA GLY A 62 -7.71 -14.46 -1.43
C GLY A 62 -7.70 -13.94 0.00
N LEU A 63 -6.70 -13.14 0.38
CA LEU A 63 -6.62 -12.52 1.70
C LEU A 63 -7.78 -11.53 1.93
N ILE A 64 -8.08 -10.69 0.94
CA ILE A 64 -9.21 -9.75 0.99
C ILE A 64 -10.53 -10.48 1.22
N LYS A 65 -10.77 -11.57 0.50
CA LYS A 65 -11.99 -12.38 0.63
C LYS A 65 -12.09 -13.05 2.00
N ALA A 66 -11.00 -13.61 2.50
CA ALA A 66 -10.95 -14.19 3.84
C ALA A 66 -11.22 -13.17 4.94
N LEU A 67 -10.65 -11.96 4.84
CA LEU A 67 -10.91 -10.85 5.76
C LEU A 67 -12.34 -10.34 5.66
N ARG A 68 -12.92 -10.22 4.45
CA ARG A 68 -14.33 -9.85 4.27
C ARG A 68 -15.28 -10.85 4.89
N ALA A 69 -15.02 -12.14 4.73
CA ALA A 69 -15.77 -13.18 5.43
C ALA A 69 -15.70 -12.98 6.96
N GLY A 70 -14.51 -12.66 7.49
CA GLY A 70 -14.31 -12.33 8.91
C GLY A 70 -15.09 -11.10 9.36
N GLN A 71 -15.06 -10.03 8.58
CA GLN A 71 -15.80 -8.80 8.83
C GLN A 71 -17.32 -9.01 8.84
N GLN A 72 -17.83 -9.83 7.93
CA GLN A 72 -19.25 -10.13 7.79
C GLN A 72 -19.74 -11.23 8.74
N ASN A 73 -18.83 -11.84 9.49
CA ASN A 73 -19.10 -12.96 10.38
C ASN A 73 -19.72 -14.17 9.66
N ILE A 74 -19.28 -14.45 8.43
CA ILE A 74 -19.61 -15.66 7.67
C ILE A 74 -18.40 -16.61 7.65
N ASP A 75 -18.64 -17.91 7.43
CA ASP A 75 -17.59 -18.92 7.57
C ASP A 75 -16.60 -18.95 6.40
N SER A 76 -17.02 -18.50 5.22
CA SER A 76 -16.21 -18.53 4.02
C SER A 76 -16.71 -17.59 2.93
N GLU A 77 -15.86 -17.24 1.97
CA GLU A 77 -16.22 -16.46 0.78
C GLU A 77 -15.62 -17.09 -0.47
N ILE A 78 -16.29 -16.90 -1.62
CA ILE A 78 -15.85 -17.40 -2.92
C ILE A 78 -15.24 -16.29 -3.77
N PHE A 79 -14.31 -16.65 -4.65
CA PHE A 79 -13.72 -15.73 -5.62
C PHE A 79 -13.20 -16.47 -6.85
N GLN A 80 -13.00 -15.72 -7.94
CA GLN A 80 -12.33 -16.27 -9.12
C GLN A 80 -10.86 -16.51 -8.83
N TYR A 81 -10.34 -17.64 -9.28
CA TYR A 81 -8.96 -18.06 -9.02
C TYR A 81 -8.30 -18.50 -10.33
N PRO A 82 -7.00 -18.29 -10.49
CA PRO A 82 -6.30 -18.64 -11.74
C PRO A 82 -6.04 -20.15 -11.85
N TRP A 83 -7.09 -20.92 -12.12
CA TRP A 83 -7.02 -22.39 -12.22
C TRP A 83 -6.09 -22.90 -13.33
N GLY A 84 -5.69 -22.05 -14.27
CA GLY A 84 -4.72 -22.36 -15.32
C GLY A 84 -3.25 -22.26 -14.88
N SER A 85 -2.99 -21.98 -13.59
CA SER A 85 -1.64 -21.87 -13.02
C SER A 85 -1.36 -22.97 -12.00
N ASP A 86 -0.09 -23.07 -11.55
CA ASP A 86 0.31 -24.01 -10.49
C ASP A 86 -0.07 -23.56 -9.08
N LEU A 87 -0.52 -22.30 -8.91
CA LEU A 87 -0.87 -21.74 -7.61
C LEU A 87 -1.87 -22.58 -6.81
N PRO A 88 -2.97 -23.07 -7.39
CA PRO A 88 -3.94 -23.89 -6.65
C PRO A 88 -3.36 -25.16 -6.02
N ASN A 89 -2.32 -25.69 -6.64
CA ASN A 89 -1.63 -26.90 -6.17
C ASN A 89 -0.53 -26.63 -5.14
N LYS A 90 -0.11 -25.35 -5.03
CA LYS A 90 0.96 -24.91 -4.12
C LYS A 90 0.43 -24.24 -2.85
N THR A 91 -0.82 -23.83 -2.86
CA THR A 91 -1.45 -23.16 -1.72
C THR A 91 -2.47 -24.07 -1.05
N ASN A 92 -2.58 -23.97 0.28
CA ASN A 92 -3.52 -24.75 1.10
C ASN A 92 -4.56 -23.85 1.81
N TYR A 93 -4.55 -22.55 1.53
CA TYR A 93 -5.51 -21.62 2.13
C TYR A 93 -6.86 -21.60 1.43
N CYS A 94 -6.97 -22.11 0.21
CA CYS A 94 -8.25 -22.15 -0.52
C CYS A 94 -8.53 -23.54 -1.08
N LYS A 95 -9.81 -23.81 -1.36
CA LYS A 95 -10.26 -25.05 -2.00
C LYS A 95 -11.04 -24.74 -3.28
N LYS A 96 -11.02 -25.67 -4.23
CA LYS A 96 -11.88 -25.58 -5.41
C LYS A 96 -13.34 -25.73 -5.01
N PHE A 97 -14.19 -24.84 -5.49
CA PHE A 97 -15.62 -24.81 -5.25
C PHE A 97 -16.35 -24.75 -6.56
N LYS A 98 -17.30 -25.69 -6.78
CA LYS A 98 -18.21 -25.66 -7.91
C LYS A 98 -19.50 -25.00 -7.47
N ASP A 99 -19.79 -23.84 -8.04
CA ASP A 99 -21.01 -23.11 -7.71
C ASP A 99 -22.26 -23.91 -8.10
N PRO A 100 -23.17 -24.18 -7.16
CA PRO A 100 -24.39 -24.94 -7.43
C PRO A 100 -25.36 -24.25 -8.39
N ILE A 101 -25.25 -22.91 -8.55
CA ILE A 101 -26.15 -22.09 -9.39
C ILE A 101 -25.57 -21.99 -10.81
N SER A 102 -24.42 -21.36 -10.96
CA SER A 102 -23.79 -21.10 -12.27
C SER A 102 -23.05 -22.29 -12.87
N LYS A 103 -22.76 -23.32 -12.05
CA LYS A 103 -21.91 -24.47 -12.37
C LYS A 103 -20.44 -24.14 -12.65
N ASN A 104 -20.03 -22.89 -12.50
CA ASN A 104 -18.65 -22.45 -12.68
C ASN A 104 -17.75 -22.90 -11.51
N ASN A 105 -16.44 -22.94 -11.79
CA ASN A 105 -15.43 -23.24 -10.76
C ASN A 105 -14.88 -21.94 -10.18
N PHE A 106 -14.92 -21.85 -8.85
CA PHE A 106 -14.36 -20.77 -8.05
C PHE A 106 -13.37 -21.34 -7.03
N ALA A 107 -12.65 -20.47 -6.34
CA ALA A 107 -12.01 -20.81 -5.08
C ALA A 107 -12.92 -20.41 -3.93
N ILE A 108 -12.87 -21.15 -2.84
CA ILE A 108 -13.47 -20.81 -1.56
C ILE A 108 -12.38 -20.68 -0.51
N VAL A 109 -12.41 -19.62 0.27
CA VAL A 109 -11.49 -19.35 1.38
C VAL A 109 -12.24 -19.33 2.69
N PRO A 110 -11.64 -19.84 3.78
CA PRO A 110 -12.21 -19.72 5.10
C PRO A 110 -12.14 -18.26 5.59
N SER A 111 -13.04 -17.94 6.50
CA SER A 111 -13.04 -16.67 7.23
C SER A 111 -11.74 -16.48 8.01
N LEU A 112 -11.15 -15.30 7.90
CA LEU A 112 -9.97 -14.88 8.65
C LEU A 112 -10.37 -13.81 9.65
N LYS A 113 -10.24 -14.12 10.95
CA LYS A 113 -10.52 -13.22 12.05
C LYS A 113 -9.23 -12.84 12.77
N ILE A 114 -9.15 -11.60 13.20
CA ILE A 114 -7.98 -11.01 13.85
C ILE A 114 -8.31 -10.77 15.33
N ASP A 115 -7.43 -11.16 16.24
CA ASP A 115 -7.64 -10.85 17.65
C ASP A 115 -7.39 -9.38 17.95
N ASN A 116 -6.25 -8.84 17.46
CA ASN A 116 -5.85 -7.47 17.70
C ASN A 116 -5.35 -6.83 16.40
N PHE A 117 -5.99 -5.79 15.93
CA PHE A 117 -5.50 -4.98 14.84
C PHE A 117 -4.75 -3.76 15.39
N LEU A 118 -3.47 -3.65 15.06
CA LEU A 118 -2.62 -2.53 15.43
C LEU A 118 -2.53 -1.57 14.26
N LEU A 119 -2.94 -0.33 14.46
CA LEU A 119 -3.00 0.69 13.42
C LEU A 119 -2.31 1.97 13.88
N HIS A 120 -1.52 2.58 13.00
CA HIS A 120 -1.18 3.99 13.10
C HIS A 120 -2.00 4.77 12.08
N ALA A 121 -2.80 5.71 12.54
CA ALA A 121 -3.72 6.50 11.71
C ALA A 121 -3.38 7.98 11.77
N SER A 122 -3.95 8.74 10.82
CA SER A 122 -3.69 10.17 10.71
C SER A 122 -4.25 10.94 11.91
N ARG A 123 -5.53 10.74 12.22
CA ARG A 123 -6.16 11.43 13.36
C ARG A 123 -7.33 10.66 13.96
N ALA A 124 -7.66 11.02 15.18
CA ALA A 124 -8.86 10.56 15.87
C ALA A 124 -9.66 11.74 16.42
N ASP A 125 -10.97 11.58 16.58
CA ASP A 125 -11.75 12.50 17.40
C ASP A 125 -11.75 12.07 18.88
N GLU A 126 -12.28 12.96 19.71
CA GLU A 126 -12.42 12.75 21.15
C GLU A 126 -13.38 11.62 21.52
N ASP A 127 -14.28 11.23 20.62
CA ASP A 127 -15.21 10.11 20.78
C ASP A 127 -14.56 8.76 20.41
N GLY A 128 -13.44 8.76 19.69
CA GLY A 128 -12.72 7.57 19.29
C GLY A 128 -12.96 7.12 17.85
N ASN A 129 -13.56 7.95 16.99
CA ASN A 129 -13.59 7.70 15.56
C ASN A 129 -12.22 8.02 14.96
N ILE A 130 -11.77 7.18 14.04
CA ILE A 130 -10.44 7.25 13.44
C ILE A 130 -10.58 7.68 11.99
N GLU A 131 -9.73 8.60 11.55
CA GLU A 131 -9.63 8.99 10.14
C GLU A 131 -8.23 8.71 9.58
N ILE A 132 -8.22 8.04 8.43
CA ILE A 132 -7.02 7.75 7.64
C ILE A 132 -7.01 8.69 6.45
N LEU A 133 -6.11 9.67 6.45
CA LEU A 133 -5.95 10.66 5.38
C LEU A 133 -5.06 10.17 4.24
N GLY A 134 -4.23 9.16 4.50
CA GLY A 134 -3.38 8.48 3.55
C GLY A 134 -4.07 7.29 2.87
N PRO A 135 -3.30 6.42 2.20
CA PRO A 135 -3.82 5.18 1.63
C PRO A 135 -4.29 4.25 2.75
N ARG A 136 -5.52 3.78 2.64
CA ARG A 136 -6.11 2.90 3.66
C ARG A 136 -5.76 1.42 3.48
N ALA A 137 -5.16 1.06 2.33
CA ALA A 137 -4.86 -0.34 1.99
C ALA A 137 -6.00 -1.30 2.33
N LEU A 138 -5.85 -2.15 3.35
CA LEU A 138 -6.88 -3.05 3.87
C LEU A 138 -7.39 -2.64 5.26
N ASP A 139 -7.07 -1.46 5.75
CA ASP A 139 -7.28 -1.08 7.14
C ASP A 139 -8.74 -1.17 7.58
N THR A 140 -9.69 -0.78 6.73
CA THR A 140 -11.12 -0.81 7.05
C THR A 140 -11.68 -2.23 7.17
N ILE A 141 -11.26 -3.15 6.28
CA ILE A 141 -11.69 -4.55 6.37
C ILE A 141 -10.97 -5.29 7.50
N MET A 142 -9.71 -4.99 7.76
CA MET A 142 -8.97 -5.55 8.90
C MET A 142 -9.56 -5.08 10.22
N ALA A 143 -9.95 -3.81 10.34
CA ALA A 143 -10.65 -3.32 11.52
C ALA A 143 -11.97 -4.07 11.76
N GLY A 144 -12.78 -4.24 10.71
CA GLY A 144 -14.04 -4.97 10.81
C GLY A 144 -13.90 -6.47 11.04
N ALA A 145 -12.79 -7.09 10.61
CA ALA A 145 -12.48 -8.50 10.85
C ALA A 145 -11.83 -8.75 12.22
N SER A 146 -11.60 -7.70 13.01
CA SER A 146 -10.88 -7.77 14.28
C SER A 146 -11.82 -7.77 15.49
N LYS A 147 -11.42 -8.49 16.55
CA LYS A 147 -12.11 -8.41 17.84
C LYS A 147 -11.92 -7.04 18.49
N GLN A 148 -10.75 -6.44 18.31
CA GLN A 148 -10.44 -5.11 18.81
C GLN A 148 -9.35 -4.42 17.97
N VAL A 149 -9.47 -3.10 17.86
CA VAL A 149 -8.48 -2.23 17.18
C VAL A 149 -7.79 -1.39 18.24
N ILE A 150 -6.46 -1.37 18.19
CA ILE A 150 -5.60 -0.52 19.02
C ILE A 150 -4.91 0.47 18.10
N VAL A 151 -5.08 1.76 18.35
CA VAL A 151 -4.68 2.81 17.41
C VAL A 151 -3.70 3.77 18.07
N THR A 152 -2.66 4.13 17.32
CA THR A 152 -1.89 5.35 17.56
C THR A 152 -2.23 6.37 16.50
N VAL A 153 -2.25 7.67 16.86
CA VAL A 153 -2.60 8.76 15.92
C VAL A 153 -1.60 9.90 16.01
N ASP A 154 -1.42 10.58 14.88
CA ASP A 154 -0.61 11.80 14.81
C ASP A 154 -1.31 13.01 15.43
N GLU A 155 -2.64 13.05 15.36
CA GLU A 155 -3.43 14.18 15.84
C GLU A 155 -4.73 13.72 16.52
N VAL A 156 -5.13 14.44 17.57
CA VAL A 156 -6.46 14.33 18.15
C VAL A 156 -7.21 15.62 17.87
N VAL A 157 -8.38 15.50 17.26
CA VAL A 157 -9.23 16.64 16.85
C VAL A 157 -10.57 16.61 17.54
N SER A 158 -11.31 17.72 17.51
CA SER A 158 -12.69 17.72 17.98
C SER A 158 -13.59 16.94 17.02
N ARG A 159 -14.66 16.37 17.54
CA ARG A 159 -15.71 15.67 16.78
C ARG A 159 -16.23 16.51 15.60
N ASP A 160 -16.41 17.81 15.82
CA ASP A 160 -16.88 18.75 14.80
C ASP A 160 -15.92 18.85 13.60
N VAL A 161 -14.61 18.80 13.83
CA VAL A 161 -13.60 18.83 12.77
C VAL A 161 -13.73 17.59 11.91
N LEU A 162 -13.80 16.42 12.53
CA LEU A 162 -13.93 15.15 11.79
C LEU A 162 -15.24 15.10 11.00
N ALA A 163 -16.34 15.53 11.59
CA ALA A 163 -17.66 15.53 10.96
C ALA A 163 -17.77 16.48 9.75
N ARG A 164 -17.12 17.65 9.83
CA ARG A 164 -17.19 18.67 8.76
C ARG A 164 -16.23 18.40 7.61
N GLU A 165 -15.03 17.97 7.94
CA GLU A 165 -13.97 17.90 6.92
C GLU A 165 -14.05 16.63 6.05
N LYS A 166 -14.32 15.45 6.63
CA LYS A 166 -14.49 14.15 5.96
C LYS A 166 -13.50 13.90 4.82
N LYS A 167 -12.22 14.10 5.10
CA LYS A 167 -11.16 14.10 4.06
C LYS A 167 -10.58 12.74 3.75
N GLY A 168 -10.89 11.73 4.56
CA GLY A 168 -10.29 10.40 4.47
C GLY A 168 -11.27 9.27 4.74
N SER A 169 -10.71 8.07 4.89
CA SER A 169 -11.46 6.87 5.26
C SER A 169 -11.68 6.83 6.76
N LEU A 170 -12.90 6.48 7.20
CA LEU A 170 -13.28 6.44 8.60
C LEU A 170 -13.36 5.01 9.14
N ILE A 171 -12.86 4.80 10.37
CA ILE A 171 -13.09 3.62 11.19
C ILE A 171 -13.88 4.06 12.42
N SER A 172 -15.04 3.45 12.61
CA SER A 172 -15.95 3.78 13.72
C SER A 172 -15.32 3.43 15.08
N LYS A 173 -15.57 4.27 16.07
CA LYS A 173 -15.22 4.04 17.48
C LYS A 173 -15.67 2.67 18.01
N ASN A 174 -16.71 2.08 17.44
CA ASN A 174 -17.24 0.78 17.86
C ASN A 174 -16.23 -0.38 17.69
N PHE A 175 -15.26 -0.24 16.81
CA PHE A 175 -14.17 -1.20 16.63
C PHE A 175 -12.96 -0.91 17.53
N VAL A 176 -12.85 0.32 18.04
CA VAL A 176 -11.67 0.84 18.69
C VAL A 176 -11.67 0.55 20.18
N LYS A 177 -10.66 -0.17 20.64
CA LYS A 177 -10.46 -0.50 22.06
C LYS A 177 -9.65 0.55 22.80
N ALA A 178 -8.61 1.08 22.15
CA ALA A 178 -7.71 2.04 22.75
C ALA A 178 -7.09 2.95 21.69
N ILE A 179 -6.85 4.21 22.06
CA ILE A 179 -6.18 5.21 21.23
C ILE A 179 -5.05 5.82 22.06
N ALA A 180 -3.90 6.02 21.42
CA ALA A 180 -2.80 6.79 21.97
C ALA A 180 -2.40 7.90 21.00
N HIS A 181 -2.25 9.11 21.51
CA HIS A 181 -1.71 10.23 20.75
C HIS A 181 -0.19 10.07 20.68
N VAL A 182 0.32 9.70 19.52
CA VAL A 182 1.74 9.43 19.26
C VAL A 182 2.12 10.13 17.96
N PRO A 183 2.37 11.45 17.99
CA PRO A 183 2.84 12.17 16.82
C PRO A 183 4.09 11.52 16.24
N TYR A 184 4.12 11.38 14.91
CA TYR A 184 5.19 10.69 14.18
C TYR A 184 5.30 9.17 14.49
N GLY A 185 4.20 8.53 14.87
CA GLY A 185 4.21 7.12 15.28
C GLY A 185 4.52 6.12 14.18
N ALA A 186 4.39 6.50 12.89
CA ALA A 186 4.80 5.67 11.77
C ALA A 186 6.24 5.89 11.30
N TYR A 187 6.96 6.89 11.86
CA TYR A 187 8.33 7.19 11.45
C TYR A 187 9.24 5.96 11.55
N PRO A 188 10.14 5.69 10.58
CA PRO A 188 10.57 6.52 9.44
C PRO A 188 9.71 6.38 8.17
N THR A 189 8.62 5.64 8.19
CA THR A 189 7.63 5.62 7.10
C THR A 189 6.71 6.85 7.19
N SER A 190 5.92 7.08 6.14
CA SER A 190 5.05 8.27 6.07
C SER A 190 3.75 8.13 6.87
N SER A 191 3.21 9.26 7.29
CA SER A 191 1.80 9.43 7.66
C SER A 191 1.27 10.67 6.96
N VAL A 192 0.62 10.48 5.83
CA VAL A 192 0.15 11.55 4.96
C VAL A 192 -1.10 12.20 5.56
N PRO A 193 -1.19 13.54 5.61
CA PRO A 193 -0.29 14.57 5.07
C PRO A 193 0.74 15.13 6.07
N TYR A 194 0.92 14.50 7.24
CA TYR A 194 1.72 15.07 8.33
C TYR A 194 3.22 15.02 8.06
N TYR A 195 3.71 13.91 7.50
CA TYR A 195 5.12 13.72 7.13
C TYR A 195 5.29 12.66 6.05
N ILE A 196 6.37 12.77 5.32
CA ILE A 196 6.76 11.84 4.27
C ILE A 196 7.74 10.79 4.80
N THR A 197 7.97 9.73 4.01
CA THR A 197 8.98 8.72 4.30
C THR A 197 10.38 9.35 4.35
N ASP A 198 11.13 9.06 5.41
CA ASP A 198 12.55 9.36 5.52
C ASP A 198 13.38 8.22 4.94
N TYR A 199 13.62 8.30 3.64
CA TYR A 199 14.36 7.25 2.91
C TYR A 199 15.80 7.07 3.38
N GLU A 200 16.44 8.13 3.88
CA GLU A 200 17.79 8.03 4.39
C GLU A 200 17.85 7.28 5.71
N ASP A 201 16.94 7.61 6.64
CA ASP A 201 16.88 6.93 7.94
C ASP A 201 16.39 5.48 7.77
N LEU A 202 15.46 5.25 6.87
CA LEU A 202 14.99 3.91 6.50
C LEU A 202 16.15 3.06 5.97
N LYS A 203 16.93 3.58 5.01
CA LYS A 203 18.14 2.93 4.49
C LYS A 203 19.14 2.61 5.59
N ASN A 204 19.40 3.56 6.47
CA ASN A 204 20.32 3.39 7.58
C ASN A 204 19.83 2.36 8.62
N ALA A 205 18.52 2.27 8.84
CA ALA A 205 17.92 1.28 9.70
C ALA A 205 18.13 -0.15 9.18
N PHE A 206 18.04 -0.36 7.87
CA PHE A 206 18.20 -1.68 7.25
C PHE A 206 19.64 -2.12 7.06
N LEU A 207 20.57 -1.19 6.89
CA LEU A 207 21.99 -1.51 6.78
C LEU A 207 22.62 -1.90 8.12
N LYS A 208 21.92 -1.67 9.24
CA LYS A 208 22.39 -1.98 10.59
C LYS A 208 21.60 -3.14 11.19
N THR A 209 22.29 -4.21 11.54
CA THR A 209 21.70 -5.32 12.32
C THR A 209 22.21 -5.26 13.76
N PRO A 210 21.33 -5.22 14.79
CA PRO A 210 19.87 -5.19 14.73
C PRO A 210 19.33 -3.84 14.23
N LEU A 211 18.12 -3.86 13.65
CA LEU A 211 17.40 -2.66 13.21
C LEU A 211 17.33 -1.64 14.35
N LYS A 212 17.86 -0.46 14.13
CA LYS A 212 17.81 0.65 15.08
C LYS A 212 16.94 1.77 14.53
N ILE A 213 15.65 1.73 14.87
CA ILE A 213 14.69 2.77 14.51
C ILE A 213 14.62 3.78 15.65
N GLY A 214 14.52 5.04 15.31
CA GLY A 214 14.20 6.10 16.25
C GLY A 214 15.35 6.82 16.94
N THR A 215 16.61 6.59 16.55
CA THR A 215 17.75 7.34 17.10
C THR A 215 17.89 8.75 16.52
N SER A 216 17.24 9.04 15.39
CA SER A 216 17.37 10.28 14.62
C SER A 216 16.19 11.25 14.79
N PHE A 217 15.16 10.87 15.54
CA PHE A 217 13.90 11.60 15.68
C PHE A 217 14.04 13.10 16.08
N LYS A 218 15.03 13.45 16.87
CA LYS A 218 15.28 14.85 17.26
C LYS A 218 15.85 15.72 16.12
N LYS A 219 16.63 15.13 15.21
CA LYS A 219 17.20 15.83 14.04
C LYS A 219 16.16 16.10 12.96
N ASN A 220 15.17 15.24 12.80
CA ASN A 220 14.25 15.23 11.68
C ASN A 220 12.98 16.07 11.91
N ARG A 221 12.73 16.52 13.13
CA ARG A 221 11.66 17.51 13.40
C ARG A 221 11.80 18.79 12.53
N GLN A 222 13.05 19.16 12.19
CA GLN A 222 13.33 20.25 11.26
C GLN A 222 13.11 19.88 9.78
N PHE A 223 13.29 18.60 9.42
CA PHE A 223 13.11 18.09 8.06
C PHE A 223 11.61 18.07 7.68
N ILE A 224 10.74 17.63 8.58
CA ILE A 224 9.29 17.55 8.37
C ILE A 224 8.69 18.94 8.14
N THR A 225 9.10 19.93 8.91
CA THR A 225 8.66 21.32 8.73
C THR A 225 9.21 21.96 7.44
N LYS A 226 10.38 21.52 6.97
CA LYS A 226 10.98 21.96 5.69
C LYS A 226 10.41 21.22 4.48
N SER A 227 10.06 19.92 4.59
CA SER A 227 9.58 19.14 3.45
C SER A 227 8.21 19.59 2.95
N ASN A 228 7.32 20.01 3.85
CA ASN A 228 6.02 20.60 3.47
C ASN A 228 6.17 21.91 2.68
N LYS A 229 7.31 22.62 2.84
CA LYS A 229 7.66 23.81 2.04
C LYS A 229 8.55 23.48 0.82
N LEU A 230 9.19 22.33 0.79
CA LEU A 230 10.16 21.92 -0.24
C LEU A 230 9.50 21.28 -1.46
N ASN A 231 8.31 20.68 -1.35
CA ASN A 231 7.72 19.89 -2.44
C ASN A 231 7.56 20.69 -3.74
N SER A 232 7.11 21.91 -3.74
CA SER A 232 6.98 22.68 -4.98
C SER A 232 8.29 23.31 -5.47
N LYS A 233 9.17 23.74 -4.56
CA LYS A 233 10.42 24.44 -4.90
C LYS A 233 11.57 23.50 -5.21
N TYR A 234 11.66 22.36 -4.52
CA TYR A 234 12.65 21.31 -4.78
C TYR A 234 12.44 20.68 -6.16
N PHE A 235 11.20 20.34 -6.51
CA PHE A 235 10.85 19.79 -7.82
C PHE A 235 11.12 20.77 -8.96
N LYS A 236 10.72 22.02 -8.81
CA LYS A 236 11.03 23.04 -9.83
C LYS A 236 12.53 23.22 -10.04
N ASN A 237 13.32 23.19 -8.97
CA ASN A 237 14.77 23.29 -9.05
C ASN A 237 15.43 22.04 -9.60
N TYR A 238 14.96 20.84 -9.23
CA TYR A 238 15.45 19.56 -9.75
C TYR A 238 15.18 19.43 -11.26
N LEU A 239 13.95 19.68 -11.68
CA LEU A 239 13.58 19.67 -13.10
C LEU A 239 14.36 20.72 -13.89
N SER A 240 14.51 21.95 -13.40
CA SER A 240 15.23 23.00 -14.08
C SER A 240 16.74 22.73 -14.20
N LYS A 241 17.32 22.06 -13.21
CA LYS A 241 18.76 21.75 -13.18
C LYS A 241 19.12 20.58 -14.10
N ASN A 242 18.26 19.56 -14.16
CA ASN A 242 18.49 18.38 -14.99
C ASN A 242 18.04 18.55 -16.45
N TYR A 243 17.00 19.37 -16.70
CA TYR A 243 16.54 19.66 -18.06
C TYR A 243 17.53 20.52 -18.88
N ARG A 244 18.36 21.34 -18.21
CA ARG A 244 19.37 22.16 -18.89
C ARG A 244 20.58 21.39 -19.39
N ASN A 245 20.82 20.18 -18.90
CA ASN A 245 21.99 19.36 -19.28
C ASN A 245 21.73 18.43 -20.48
N SER A 246 20.54 18.39 -21.05
CA SER A 246 20.15 17.47 -22.14
C SER A 246 20.40 18.02 -23.56
N LYS A 247 21.23 19.04 -23.72
CA LYS A 247 21.54 19.61 -25.05
C LYS A 247 22.49 18.78 -25.91
N ASN A 248 23.07 17.72 -25.38
CA ASN A 248 23.84 16.77 -26.21
C ASN A 248 22.86 15.80 -26.87
N LYS A 249 22.95 15.61 -28.18
CA LYS A 249 22.26 14.57 -28.94
C LYS A 249 22.65 13.20 -28.36
N GLN A 250 21.92 12.78 -27.35
CA GLN A 250 22.08 11.44 -26.76
C GLN A 250 21.55 10.40 -27.76
N LYS A 251 22.25 9.30 -27.85
CA LYS A 251 21.78 8.12 -28.58
C LYS A 251 20.51 7.61 -27.87
N ILE A 252 19.45 7.35 -28.63
CA ILE A 252 18.20 6.79 -28.10
C ILE A 252 18.53 5.49 -27.36
N THR A 253 18.05 5.37 -26.14
CA THR A 253 18.26 4.20 -25.28
C THR A 253 17.16 3.16 -25.47
N SER A 254 17.41 1.92 -25.05
CA SER A 254 16.40 0.85 -25.06
C SER A 254 15.18 1.22 -24.21
N ASP A 255 15.40 1.87 -23.08
CA ASP A 255 14.31 2.27 -22.16
C ASP A 255 13.40 3.32 -22.79
N GLU A 256 13.97 4.26 -23.56
CA GLU A 256 13.19 5.26 -24.30
C GLU A 256 12.36 4.61 -25.41
N ILE A 257 12.94 3.62 -26.13
CA ILE A 257 12.21 2.85 -27.14
C ILE A 257 11.06 2.06 -26.49
N MET A 258 11.31 1.40 -25.36
CA MET A 258 10.29 0.65 -24.62
C MET A 258 9.18 1.57 -24.12
N ALA A 259 9.53 2.72 -23.55
CA ALA A 259 8.52 3.69 -23.07
C ALA A 259 7.64 4.20 -24.21
N PHE A 260 8.23 4.45 -25.38
CA PHE A 260 7.50 4.88 -26.58
C PHE A 260 6.59 3.76 -27.14
N ALA A 261 7.12 2.53 -27.23
CA ALA A 261 6.34 1.38 -27.68
C ALA A 261 5.11 1.14 -26.78
N LEU A 262 5.32 1.13 -25.46
CA LEU A 262 4.24 1.03 -24.49
C LEU A 262 3.24 2.18 -24.62
N ALA A 263 3.70 3.41 -24.83
CA ALA A 263 2.82 4.56 -24.95
C ALA A 263 1.84 4.43 -26.15
N ASN A 264 2.24 3.74 -27.22
CA ASN A 264 1.41 3.53 -28.39
C ASN A 264 0.28 2.50 -28.18
N GLU A 265 0.34 1.70 -27.10
CA GLU A 265 -0.73 0.73 -26.77
C GLU A 265 -1.93 1.39 -26.09
N TYR A 266 -1.81 2.64 -25.61
CA TYR A 266 -2.85 3.30 -24.84
C TYR A 266 -3.65 4.29 -25.66
N ASP A 267 -4.91 4.47 -25.27
CA ASP A 267 -5.85 5.42 -25.86
C ASP A 267 -6.60 6.24 -24.78
N ASP A 268 -7.52 7.09 -25.22
CA ASP A 268 -8.34 7.93 -24.35
C ASP A 268 -9.28 7.15 -23.40
N ASN A 269 -9.53 5.87 -23.67
CA ASN A 269 -10.38 5.00 -22.82
C ASN A 269 -9.53 4.15 -21.86
N SER A 270 -8.22 4.29 -21.92
CA SER A 270 -7.32 3.46 -21.12
C SER A 270 -7.38 3.84 -19.64
N LEU A 271 -7.65 2.85 -18.80
CA LEU A 271 -7.46 2.88 -17.37
C LEU A 271 -6.21 2.07 -17.04
N CYS A 272 -5.11 2.76 -16.78
CA CYS A 272 -3.79 2.17 -16.64
C CYS A 272 -3.40 2.01 -15.16
N SER A 273 -2.78 0.89 -14.83
CA SER A 273 -2.20 0.64 -13.51
C SER A 273 -0.71 0.32 -13.62
N SER A 274 0.02 0.56 -12.56
CA SER A 274 1.42 0.17 -12.45
C SER A 274 1.72 -0.41 -11.07
N GLY A 275 2.65 -1.35 -11.03
CA GLY A 275 3.23 -1.82 -9.79
C GLY A 275 3.95 -0.70 -9.01
N ALA A 276 4.30 -0.99 -7.76
CA ALA A 276 5.13 -0.09 -6.97
C ALA A 276 6.48 0.13 -7.65
N VAL A 277 6.94 1.38 -7.69
CA VAL A 277 8.25 1.73 -8.23
C VAL A 277 8.46 1.22 -9.67
N SER A 278 7.49 1.46 -10.55
CA SER A 278 7.55 1.10 -11.97
C SER A 278 7.80 2.33 -12.84
N PRO A 279 9.07 2.80 -13.00
CA PRO A 279 9.38 4.04 -13.70
C PRO A 279 9.03 3.98 -15.18
N LEU A 280 9.27 2.86 -15.85
CA LEU A 280 8.99 2.69 -17.26
C LEU A 280 7.48 2.82 -17.55
N ALA A 281 6.64 2.16 -16.74
CA ALA A 281 5.19 2.25 -16.83
C ALA A 281 4.70 3.69 -16.67
N ASN A 282 5.13 4.37 -15.62
CA ASN A 282 4.72 5.75 -15.37
C ASN A 282 5.14 6.70 -16.50
N VAL A 283 6.37 6.57 -17.02
CA VAL A 283 6.84 7.38 -18.16
C VAL A 283 5.97 7.11 -19.39
N SER A 284 5.68 5.84 -19.70
CA SER A 284 4.87 5.50 -20.88
C SER A 284 3.45 6.05 -20.81
N TYR A 285 2.79 6.03 -19.64
CA TYR A 285 1.46 6.60 -19.45
C TYR A 285 1.44 8.11 -19.67
N PHE A 286 2.38 8.83 -19.06
CA PHE A 286 2.47 10.28 -19.25
C PHE A 286 2.89 10.67 -20.68
N LEU A 287 3.68 9.84 -21.33
CA LEU A 287 4.06 10.05 -22.73
C LEU A 287 2.83 9.92 -23.63
N ALA A 288 2.04 8.86 -23.49
CA ALA A 288 0.79 8.67 -24.22
C ALA A 288 -0.20 9.82 -23.98
N LYS A 289 -0.39 10.18 -22.71
CA LYS A 289 -1.26 11.27 -22.30
C LYS A 289 -0.89 12.61 -22.93
N LYS A 290 0.40 12.84 -23.11
CA LYS A 290 0.93 14.05 -23.77
C LYS A 290 0.84 14.02 -25.29
N LEU A 291 0.97 12.85 -25.93
CA LEU A 291 1.05 12.72 -27.37
C LEU A 291 -0.28 12.53 -28.05
N HIS A 292 -1.15 11.63 -27.55
CA HIS A 292 -2.35 11.20 -28.27
C HIS A 292 -3.52 10.74 -27.41
N ALA A 293 -3.31 10.44 -26.11
CA ALA A 293 -4.32 9.92 -25.19
C ALA A 293 -4.56 10.86 -23.99
N PRO A 294 -5.00 12.12 -24.18
CA PRO A 294 -5.10 13.10 -23.10
C PRO A 294 -6.10 12.72 -22.00
N LYS A 295 -7.08 11.85 -22.27
CA LYS A 295 -8.08 11.40 -21.30
C LYS A 295 -7.70 10.12 -20.57
N LEU A 296 -6.58 9.48 -20.90
CA LEU A 296 -6.06 8.33 -20.19
C LEU A 296 -6.03 8.60 -18.68
N ILE A 297 -6.44 7.63 -17.88
CA ILE A 297 -6.44 7.70 -16.41
C ILE A 297 -5.40 6.74 -15.87
N LEU A 298 -4.52 7.24 -15.02
CA LEU A 298 -3.63 6.42 -14.20
C LEU A 298 -4.33 6.04 -12.92
N THR A 299 -4.29 4.78 -12.54
CA THR A 299 -4.76 4.31 -11.23
C THR A 299 -3.61 3.80 -10.37
N THR A 300 -3.72 4.00 -9.07
CA THR A 300 -2.83 3.42 -8.07
C THR A 300 -3.61 2.48 -7.16
N MET A 301 -2.99 1.39 -6.74
CA MET A 301 -3.66 0.34 -5.95
C MET A 301 -4.21 0.81 -4.60
N THR A 302 -3.67 1.87 -4.06
CA THR A 302 -3.96 2.29 -2.66
C THR A 302 -4.65 3.63 -2.52
N TYR A 303 -4.62 4.47 -3.56
CA TYR A 303 -5.29 5.77 -3.53
C TYR A 303 -6.49 5.88 -4.47
N GLY A 304 -6.33 5.48 -5.74
CA GLY A 304 -7.40 5.60 -6.71
C GLY A 304 -6.95 6.14 -8.07
N HIS A 305 -7.86 6.85 -8.74
CA HIS A 305 -7.62 7.39 -10.07
C HIS A 305 -6.93 8.76 -10.02
N HIS A 306 -6.00 8.96 -10.95
CA HIS A 306 -5.26 10.19 -11.14
C HIS A 306 -5.43 10.68 -12.58
N ASP A 307 -6.09 11.81 -12.75
CA ASP A 307 -6.22 12.47 -14.05
C ASP A 307 -5.34 13.72 -14.09
N VAL A 308 -4.05 13.50 -14.26
CA VAL A 308 -3.04 14.56 -14.35
C VAL A 308 -2.20 14.39 -15.59
N SER A 309 -1.87 15.51 -16.24
CA SER A 309 -1.05 15.51 -17.46
C SER A 309 0.40 15.06 -17.21
N PHE A 310 0.89 15.26 -16.02
CA PHE A 310 2.22 14.83 -15.55
C PHE A 310 2.32 14.95 -14.03
N ARG A 311 3.01 14.00 -13.43
CA ARG A 311 3.50 14.08 -12.05
C ARG A 311 4.85 13.38 -11.93
N PRO A 312 5.69 13.74 -10.96
CA PRO A 312 6.84 12.93 -10.63
C PRO A 312 6.43 11.53 -10.18
N MET A 313 7.26 10.54 -10.47
CA MET A 313 7.06 9.19 -9.96
C MET A 313 7.23 9.17 -8.44
N THR A 314 6.33 8.50 -7.76
CA THR A 314 6.44 8.25 -6.32
C THR A 314 7.24 6.97 -6.07
N LEU A 315 7.97 6.93 -4.96
CA LEU A 315 8.83 5.81 -4.57
C LEU A 315 8.12 4.82 -3.64
N SER A 316 6.92 5.15 -3.20
CA SER A 316 6.10 4.35 -2.31
C SER A 316 4.62 4.63 -2.60
N PHE A 317 3.74 3.71 -2.24
CA PHE A 317 2.29 3.91 -2.32
C PHE A 317 1.73 4.93 -1.30
N SER A 318 2.56 5.49 -0.44
CA SER A 318 2.17 6.38 0.67
C SER A 318 2.66 7.81 0.49
N GLU A 319 2.83 8.27 -0.74
CA GLU A 319 3.34 9.61 -1.01
C GLU A 319 2.24 10.68 -0.95
N VAL A 320 2.62 11.86 -0.48
CA VAL A 320 1.73 13.04 -0.45
C VAL A 320 1.20 13.38 -1.85
N LEU A 321 2.06 13.23 -2.85
CA LEU A 321 1.73 13.53 -4.23
C LEU A 321 0.61 12.62 -4.78
N ASP A 322 0.56 11.36 -4.37
CA ASP A 322 -0.53 10.45 -4.73
C ASP A 322 -1.87 10.98 -4.20
N ARG A 323 -1.89 11.44 -2.96
CA ARG A 323 -3.09 12.03 -2.36
C ARG A 323 -3.51 13.32 -3.07
N GLU A 324 -2.58 14.22 -3.36
CA GLU A 324 -2.85 15.54 -3.95
C GLU A 324 -3.34 15.44 -5.41
N THR A 325 -2.97 14.39 -6.13
CA THR A 325 -3.33 14.19 -7.54
C THR A 325 -4.50 13.23 -7.75
N CYS A 326 -5.00 12.61 -6.70
CA CYS A 326 -6.08 11.64 -6.76
C CYS A 326 -7.44 12.34 -6.93
N ILE A 327 -8.24 11.90 -7.91
CA ILE A 327 -9.59 12.42 -8.17
C ILE A 327 -10.69 11.66 -7.46
N ASN A 328 -10.41 10.43 -7.04
CA ASN A 328 -11.28 9.62 -6.20
C ASN A 328 -10.44 8.66 -5.35
N PHE A 329 -10.99 8.22 -4.21
CA PHE A 329 -10.27 7.43 -3.24
C PHE A 329 -10.90 6.06 -3.05
N TRP A 330 -10.07 5.02 -3.02
CA TRP A 330 -10.45 3.68 -2.59
C TRP A 330 -9.33 2.98 -1.82
N GLY A 331 -9.61 1.79 -1.32
CA GLY A 331 -8.61 0.93 -0.68
C GLY A 331 -8.08 -0.14 -1.62
N GLY A 332 -7.11 -0.89 -1.15
CA GLY A 332 -6.60 -2.06 -1.86
C GLY A 332 -7.68 -3.13 -2.06
N ASP A 333 -8.63 -3.24 -1.14
CA ASP A 333 -9.78 -4.15 -1.24
C ASP A 333 -10.70 -3.81 -2.41
N ASP A 334 -11.00 -2.52 -2.64
CA ASP A 334 -11.78 -2.07 -3.79
C ASP A 334 -11.00 -2.26 -5.08
N SER A 335 -9.70 -1.92 -5.08
CA SER A 335 -8.83 -2.08 -6.23
C SER A 335 -8.89 -3.51 -6.77
N TYR A 336 -8.59 -4.49 -5.94
CA TYR A 336 -8.59 -5.89 -6.37
C TYR A 336 -9.97 -6.46 -6.64
N SER A 337 -10.98 -6.11 -5.83
CA SER A 337 -12.32 -6.70 -5.96
C SER A 337 -13.15 -6.08 -7.08
N ILE A 338 -12.98 -4.79 -7.35
CA ILE A 338 -13.82 -4.05 -8.29
C ILE A 338 -13.06 -3.83 -9.61
N TYR A 339 -11.87 -3.24 -9.56
CA TYR A 339 -11.20 -2.79 -10.78
C TYR A 339 -10.43 -3.92 -11.48
N TYR A 340 -9.65 -4.72 -10.76
CA TYR A 340 -8.92 -5.85 -11.37
C TYR A 340 -9.84 -7.03 -11.67
N GLN A 341 -10.62 -7.49 -10.70
CA GLN A 341 -11.47 -8.66 -10.85
C GLN A 341 -12.54 -8.51 -11.93
N ASN A 342 -13.09 -7.31 -12.10
CA ASN A 342 -14.10 -7.01 -13.12
C ASN A 342 -13.50 -6.61 -14.48
N GLY A 343 -12.17 -6.60 -14.61
CA GLY A 343 -11.51 -6.23 -15.87
C GLY A 343 -11.68 -4.74 -16.23
N GLN A 344 -11.81 -3.86 -15.24
CA GLN A 344 -11.88 -2.41 -15.48
C GLN A 344 -10.50 -1.84 -15.81
N ILE A 345 -9.43 -2.39 -15.23
CA ILE A 345 -8.06 -2.04 -15.61
C ILE A 345 -7.82 -2.58 -17.01
N THR A 346 -7.55 -1.69 -17.95
CA THR A 346 -7.30 -2.07 -19.34
C THR A 346 -5.83 -2.45 -19.58
N HIS A 347 -4.92 -1.78 -18.89
CA HIS A 347 -3.48 -1.99 -19.03
C HIS A 347 -2.78 -1.97 -17.68
N GLU A 348 -1.93 -2.95 -17.45
CA GLU A 348 -1.00 -2.97 -16.34
C GLU A 348 0.40 -3.31 -16.85
N VAL A 349 1.37 -2.48 -16.50
CA VAL A 349 2.77 -2.67 -16.83
C VAL A 349 3.55 -2.91 -15.53
N ILE A 350 4.26 -4.03 -15.50
CA ILE A 350 5.01 -4.49 -14.32
C ILE A 350 6.51 -4.47 -14.60
#